data_524535983d795c613eac5977060dd081
#
_entry.id   524535983d795c613eac5977060dd081
#
_cell.length_a   1.000
_cell.length_b   1.000
_cell.length_c   1.000
_cell.angle_alpha   90.00
_cell.angle_beta   90.00
_cell.angle_gamma   90.00
#
_symmetry.space_group_name_H-M   'P 1'
#
loop_
_entity.id
_entity.type
_entity.pdbx_description
1 polymer ?
#
loop_
_entity_poly.entity_id
_entity_poly.type
_entity_poly.pdbx_seq_one_letter_code
_entity_poly.pdbx_strand_id
1 'polypeptide(L)'
;MLALVGSAVAARVANAPPVPSGGSLPSAQQQYLQLAETGVQNINRYWFNSRTNWYNDRLVKGQDGKAPIWTTVHLFSALNGIAQAAPTAANKRAVEWFADRAYREYWDPQVGHIPHTRKHIGGFDPSTRETKGPRAHAFFDDNGWLGLAFLEAFRITRVPRYLTYADDAFQFIAQAGWASGVGGGVWWDTGHRSRSSESISSGSALGAMLYYTTRRKAYLGTTQKFLSWANAHLWDATNGLYMRDVDSPILMGYVQSPFMVAYASLCHTTKNDTLCDKAEQLGNSSLAQFSASLHHGPQYDAEYLHWMLDVYAQDHNPRWYNLALNNAQRALAHAQNRQGLFLKAWDGSRAPDAPTDSLKIDAATVSVFAWLAAATPPAAAPSGTPGGGVSP
;
A
#
# COMPACT_ATOMS: atom_id res chain seq x y z
N MET A 1 8.47 -15.31 41.42
CA MET A 1 8.42 -16.42 40.48
C MET A 1 7.34 -16.11 39.43
N LEU A 2 7.67 -15.36 38.39
CA LEU A 2 6.76 -15.06 37.26
C LEU A 2 7.18 -15.97 36.14
N ALA A 3 6.31 -16.88 35.76
CA ALA A 3 6.50 -17.76 34.62
C ALA A 3 6.25 -16.98 33.30
N LEU A 4 7.30 -16.84 32.53
CA LEU A 4 7.24 -16.40 31.13
C LEU A 4 6.58 -17.52 30.31
N VAL A 5 5.32 -17.34 29.92
CA VAL A 5 4.67 -18.17 28.91
C VAL A 5 5.06 -17.61 27.53
N GLY A 6 6.19 -18.08 27.03
CA GLY A 6 6.56 -17.91 25.62
C GLY A 6 5.75 -18.88 24.77
N SER A 7 4.61 -18.46 24.23
CA SER A 7 3.89 -19.24 23.23
C SER A 7 4.69 -19.26 21.92
N ALA A 8 5.37 -20.36 21.67
CA ALA A 8 5.97 -20.66 20.38
C ALA A 8 4.87 -20.79 19.32
N VAL A 9 4.68 -19.74 18.53
CA VAL A 9 3.79 -19.74 17.37
C VAL A 9 4.54 -20.40 16.21
N ALA A 10 4.54 -21.73 16.17
CA ALA A 10 4.80 -22.48 14.95
C ALA A 10 3.56 -22.38 14.05
N ALA A 11 3.36 -21.23 13.37
CA ALA A 11 2.35 -21.10 12.35
C ALA A 11 2.78 -21.98 11.17
N ARG A 12 1.94 -22.94 10.77
CA ARG A 12 2.04 -23.58 9.45
C ARG A 12 1.80 -22.46 8.43
N VAL A 13 2.89 -21.93 7.86
CA VAL A 13 2.85 -20.99 6.75
C VAL A 13 2.30 -21.74 5.56
N ALA A 14 1.09 -21.43 5.11
CA ALA A 14 0.60 -21.90 3.83
C ALA A 14 1.62 -21.47 2.76
N ASN A 15 1.97 -22.40 1.84
CA ASN A 15 2.92 -22.15 0.78
C ASN A 15 2.48 -20.92 -0.03
N ALA A 16 3.19 -19.81 0.15
CA ALA A 16 3.13 -18.72 -0.82
C ALA A 16 3.60 -19.26 -2.18
N PRO A 17 3.07 -18.76 -3.30
CA PRO A 17 3.53 -19.19 -4.61
C PRO A 17 5.07 -19.05 -4.66
N PRO A 18 5.78 -20.03 -5.25
CA PRO A 18 7.23 -20.01 -5.30
C PRO A 18 7.70 -18.75 -6.00
N VAL A 19 8.60 -18.00 -5.35
CA VAL A 19 9.34 -16.92 -5.99
C VAL A 19 10.13 -17.56 -7.11
N PRO A 20 10.05 -17.07 -8.37
CA PRO A 20 10.81 -17.63 -9.47
C PRO A 20 12.29 -17.65 -9.12
N SER A 21 12.89 -18.83 -9.09
CA SER A 21 14.32 -18.99 -8.84
C SER A 21 15.11 -18.60 -10.08
N GLY A 22 15.87 -17.49 -10.01
CA GLY A 22 17.11 -17.30 -10.76
C GLY A 22 17.06 -17.16 -12.29
N GLY A 23 15.90 -16.91 -12.91
CA GLY A 23 15.83 -16.52 -14.32
C GLY A 23 16.12 -15.02 -14.49
N SER A 24 16.79 -14.59 -15.55
CA SER A 24 16.87 -13.19 -15.92
C SER A 24 15.45 -12.64 -16.15
N LEU A 25 15.11 -11.51 -15.52
CA LEU A 25 13.83 -10.86 -15.75
C LEU A 25 13.63 -10.54 -17.24
N PRO A 26 12.40 -10.63 -17.79
CA PRO A 26 12.09 -10.11 -19.11
C PRO A 26 12.55 -8.67 -19.26
N SER A 27 12.93 -8.24 -20.46
CA SER A 27 13.55 -6.93 -20.73
C SER A 27 12.72 -5.74 -20.20
N ALA A 28 11.38 -5.81 -20.28
CA ALA A 28 10.50 -4.77 -19.75
C ALA A 28 10.55 -4.68 -18.22
N GLN A 29 10.50 -5.82 -17.53
CA GLN A 29 10.60 -5.85 -16.06
C GLN A 29 11.98 -5.37 -15.60
N GLN A 30 13.05 -5.74 -16.33
CA GLN A 30 14.40 -5.27 -16.03
C GLN A 30 14.52 -3.75 -16.18
N GLN A 31 13.88 -3.16 -17.19
CA GLN A 31 13.83 -1.71 -17.36
C GLN A 31 13.15 -1.02 -16.18
N TYR A 32 11.98 -1.52 -15.74
CA TYR A 32 11.29 -0.95 -14.59
C TYR A 32 12.05 -1.15 -13.28
N LEU A 33 12.72 -2.28 -13.10
CA LEU A 33 13.62 -2.50 -11.95
C LEU A 33 14.73 -1.45 -11.92
N GLN A 34 15.42 -1.22 -13.04
CA GLN A 34 16.47 -0.22 -13.14
C GLN A 34 15.97 1.20 -12.85
N LEU A 35 14.78 1.55 -13.33
CA LEU A 35 14.13 2.83 -13.03
C LEU A 35 13.83 2.98 -11.54
N ALA A 36 13.31 1.94 -10.89
CA ALA A 36 13.04 1.93 -9.46
C ALA A 36 14.33 2.05 -8.63
N GLU A 37 15.37 1.28 -8.96
CA GLU A 37 16.68 1.34 -8.29
C GLU A 37 17.33 2.71 -8.42
N THR A 38 17.29 3.30 -9.63
CA THR A 38 17.78 4.67 -9.88
C THR A 38 16.99 5.70 -9.09
N GLY A 39 15.66 5.55 -9.02
CA GLY A 39 14.79 6.40 -8.22
C GLY A 39 15.14 6.35 -6.74
N VAL A 40 15.33 5.15 -6.17
CA VAL A 40 15.76 5.00 -4.76
C VAL A 40 17.13 5.60 -4.51
N GLN A 41 18.08 5.47 -5.46
CA GLN A 41 19.39 6.13 -5.35
C GLN A 41 19.26 7.66 -5.31
N ASN A 42 18.40 8.25 -6.16
CA ASN A 42 18.10 9.68 -6.13
C ASN A 42 17.45 10.09 -4.81
N ILE A 43 16.47 9.32 -4.32
CA ILE A 43 15.84 9.56 -3.01
C ILE A 43 16.90 9.57 -1.90
N ASN A 44 17.78 8.59 -1.87
CA ASN A 44 18.85 8.53 -0.88
C ASN A 44 19.81 9.73 -1.00
N ARG A 45 20.10 10.18 -2.21
CA ARG A 45 20.98 11.32 -2.46
C ARG A 45 20.37 12.64 -1.96
N TYR A 46 19.08 12.87 -2.13
CA TYR A 46 18.46 14.16 -1.90
C TYR A 46 17.79 14.27 -0.54
N TRP A 47 17.10 13.23 -0.06
CA TRP A 47 16.29 13.28 1.17
C TRP A 47 16.89 12.55 2.36
N PHE A 48 17.83 11.61 2.18
CA PHE A 48 18.42 10.92 3.31
C PHE A 48 19.31 11.84 4.14
N ASN A 49 19.03 11.95 5.43
CA ASN A 49 19.75 12.79 6.38
C ASN A 49 20.59 11.89 7.33
N SER A 50 21.90 11.87 7.12
CA SER A 50 22.82 11.05 7.92
C SER A 50 22.90 11.44 9.40
N ARG A 51 22.55 12.68 9.77
CA ARG A 51 22.53 13.12 11.18
C ARG A 51 21.39 12.48 11.95
N THR A 52 20.20 12.41 11.33
CA THR A 52 19.02 11.79 11.92
C THR A 52 18.94 10.30 11.62
N ASN A 53 19.75 9.81 10.68
CA ASN A 53 19.69 8.49 10.10
C ASN A 53 18.27 8.13 9.61
N TRP A 54 17.58 9.13 9.04
CA TRP A 54 16.23 9.03 8.48
C TRP A 54 16.06 9.99 7.30
N TYR A 55 14.92 9.99 6.67
CA TYR A 55 14.62 10.85 5.52
C TYR A 55 13.98 12.16 5.96
N ASN A 56 14.32 13.25 5.29
CA ASN A 56 13.60 14.51 5.38
C ASN A 56 12.29 14.43 4.58
N ASP A 57 11.24 15.11 5.03
CA ASP A 57 9.97 15.17 4.30
C ASP A 57 10.10 16.02 3.03
N ARG A 58 10.79 17.15 3.15
CA ARG A 58 10.99 18.14 2.09
C ARG A 58 12.44 18.58 1.97
N LEU A 59 12.78 19.14 0.79
CA LEU A 59 14.10 19.73 0.54
C LEU A 59 14.16 21.23 0.91
N VAL A 60 13.00 21.83 1.18
CA VAL A 60 12.92 23.26 1.52
C VAL A 60 13.38 23.46 2.97
N LYS A 61 14.38 24.34 3.16
CA LYS A 61 14.89 24.70 4.48
C LYS A 61 13.77 25.18 5.40
N GLY A 62 13.71 24.63 6.61
CA GLY A 62 12.65 24.89 7.60
C GLY A 62 11.42 24.00 7.44
N GLN A 63 11.33 23.20 6.35
CA GLN A 63 10.35 22.15 6.15
C GLN A 63 11.03 20.77 5.95
N ASP A 64 12.32 20.70 6.24
CA ASP A 64 13.21 19.56 6.09
C ASP A 64 13.27 18.69 7.36
N GLY A 65 12.19 18.69 8.13
CA GLY A 65 11.99 17.78 9.26
C GLY A 65 11.90 16.32 8.80
N LYS A 66 11.99 15.39 9.77
CA LYS A 66 11.85 13.97 9.50
C LYS A 66 10.51 13.66 8.83
N ALA A 67 10.58 12.90 7.77
CA ALA A 67 9.40 12.49 7.00
C ALA A 67 8.42 11.68 7.87
N PRO A 68 7.10 11.97 7.81
CA PRO A 68 6.05 11.23 8.50
C PRO A 68 5.73 9.90 7.78
N ILE A 69 4.87 9.08 8.40
CA ILE A 69 4.48 7.76 7.87
C ILE A 69 3.99 7.87 6.42
N TRP A 70 2.99 8.73 6.15
CA TRP A 70 2.42 8.88 4.81
C TRP A 70 3.42 9.27 3.72
N THR A 71 4.53 9.92 4.10
CA THR A 71 5.62 10.20 3.17
C THR A 71 6.51 8.98 2.94
N THR A 72 6.86 8.26 4.00
CA THR A 72 7.86 7.20 3.92
C THR A 72 7.30 5.84 3.53
N VAL A 73 5.99 5.61 3.66
CA VAL A 73 5.36 4.35 3.25
C VAL A 73 5.53 4.08 1.76
N HIS A 74 5.52 5.11 0.91
CA HIS A 74 5.77 4.96 -0.53
C HIS A 74 7.21 4.51 -0.83
N LEU A 75 8.19 5.00 -0.07
CA LEU A 75 9.56 4.52 -0.19
C LEU A 75 9.70 3.08 0.31
N PHE A 76 9.00 2.73 1.39
CA PHE A 76 8.98 1.35 1.88
C PHE A 76 8.35 0.41 0.85
N SER A 77 7.24 0.83 0.23
CA SER A 77 6.60 0.11 -0.88
C SER A 77 7.57 -0.07 -2.07
N ALA A 78 8.31 0.97 -2.46
CA ALA A 78 9.31 0.87 -3.51
C ALA A 78 10.41 -0.15 -3.20
N LEU A 79 10.94 -0.14 -1.97
CA LEU A 79 11.94 -1.11 -1.53
C LEU A 79 11.40 -2.54 -1.51
N ASN A 80 10.15 -2.72 -1.07
CA ASN A 80 9.46 -4.01 -1.11
C ASN A 80 9.31 -4.51 -2.57
N GLY A 81 8.83 -3.65 -3.47
CA GLY A 81 8.69 -4.00 -4.89
C GLY A 81 10.02 -4.37 -5.56
N ILE A 82 11.09 -3.62 -5.31
CA ILE A 82 12.45 -3.95 -5.79
C ILE A 82 12.89 -5.32 -5.26
N ALA A 83 12.72 -5.57 -3.96
CA ALA A 83 13.13 -6.83 -3.36
C ALA A 83 12.24 -8.02 -3.76
N GLN A 84 10.99 -7.77 -4.14
CA GLN A 84 10.10 -8.77 -4.74
C GLN A 84 10.54 -9.10 -6.16
N ALA A 85 10.88 -8.10 -6.99
CA ALA A 85 11.35 -8.28 -8.36
C ALA A 85 12.73 -8.94 -8.42
N ALA A 86 13.64 -8.54 -7.54
CA ALA A 86 15.01 -9.03 -7.46
C ALA A 86 15.38 -9.37 -6.00
N PRO A 87 15.07 -10.60 -5.52
CA PRO A 87 15.19 -11.00 -4.11
C PRO A 87 16.66 -11.27 -3.70
N THR A 88 17.57 -10.38 -4.05
CA THR A 88 18.98 -10.43 -3.66
C THR A 88 19.15 -10.19 -2.16
N ALA A 89 20.27 -10.66 -1.58
CA ALA A 89 20.58 -10.40 -0.19
C ALA A 89 20.72 -8.89 0.11
N ALA A 90 21.17 -8.09 -0.87
CA ALA A 90 21.28 -6.64 -0.73
C ALA A 90 19.90 -5.98 -0.65
N ASN A 91 18.98 -6.32 -1.55
CA ASN A 91 17.62 -5.76 -1.58
C ASN A 91 16.83 -6.18 -0.33
N LYS A 92 16.94 -7.43 0.12
CA LYS A 92 16.33 -7.87 1.38
C LYS A 92 16.88 -7.10 2.58
N ARG A 93 18.18 -6.87 2.67
CA ARG A 93 18.77 -6.03 3.73
C ARG A 93 18.28 -4.58 3.69
N ALA A 94 18.04 -4.02 2.50
CA ALA A 94 17.47 -2.68 2.38
C ALA A 94 16.04 -2.62 2.95
N VAL A 95 15.21 -3.62 2.66
CA VAL A 95 13.88 -3.80 3.26
C VAL A 95 13.98 -3.95 4.78
N GLU A 96 14.85 -4.80 5.27
CA GLU A 96 15.05 -5.05 6.72
C GLU A 96 15.49 -3.78 7.45
N TRP A 97 16.47 -3.07 6.88
CA TRP A 97 16.95 -1.81 7.45
C TRP A 97 15.82 -0.78 7.56
N PHE A 98 15.04 -0.62 6.47
CA PHE A 98 13.95 0.33 6.45
C PHE A 98 12.84 -0.03 7.42
N ALA A 99 12.40 -1.30 7.42
CA ALA A 99 11.38 -1.81 8.32
C ALA A 99 11.74 -1.62 9.80
N ASP A 100 12.96 -2.02 10.18
CA ASP A 100 13.44 -1.86 11.56
C ASP A 100 13.55 -0.38 11.95
N ARG A 101 13.93 0.49 11.01
CA ARG A 101 14.03 1.91 11.30
C ARG A 101 12.66 2.57 11.38
N ALA A 102 11.73 2.26 10.48
CA ALA A 102 10.36 2.75 10.51
C ALA A 102 9.66 2.39 11.84
N TYR A 103 9.83 1.15 12.29
CA TYR A 103 9.31 0.76 13.61
C TYR A 103 9.88 1.63 14.73
N ARG A 104 11.19 1.85 14.78
CA ARG A 104 11.82 2.68 15.80
C ARG A 104 11.40 4.15 15.75
N GLU A 105 11.16 4.67 14.56
CA GLU A 105 10.75 6.07 14.39
C GLU A 105 9.30 6.31 14.81
N TYR A 106 8.38 5.40 14.48
CA TYR A 106 6.96 5.66 14.56
C TYR A 106 6.24 4.91 15.69
N TRP A 107 6.79 3.79 16.21
CA TRP A 107 6.10 3.02 17.22
C TRP A 107 5.92 3.79 18.53
N ASP A 108 4.66 3.89 18.98
CA ASP A 108 4.30 4.39 20.31
C ASP A 108 3.41 3.37 21.02
N PRO A 109 3.86 2.78 22.16
CA PRO A 109 3.13 1.75 22.86
C PRO A 109 1.83 2.22 23.52
N GLN A 110 1.57 3.55 23.52
CA GLN A 110 0.43 4.16 24.21
C GLN A 110 -0.36 5.14 23.31
N VAL A 111 -0.18 5.11 22.00
CA VAL A 111 -0.75 6.09 21.07
C VAL A 111 -2.28 6.02 21.01
N GLY A 112 -2.87 4.85 21.20
CA GLY A 112 -4.31 4.63 21.15
C GLY A 112 -4.93 4.35 22.51
N HIS A 113 -6.24 4.55 22.57
CA HIS A 113 -7.07 4.21 23.73
C HIS A 113 -8.16 3.23 23.29
N ILE A 114 -8.30 2.11 23.99
CA ILE A 114 -9.38 1.14 23.72
C ILE A 114 -10.69 1.68 24.28
N PRO A 115 -11.72 1.95 23.42
CA PRO A 115 -12.97 2.54 23.84
C PRO A 115 -13.62 1.79 25.02
N HIS A 116 -14.24 2.53 25.92
CA HIS A 116 -14.93 2.02 27.14
C HIS A 116 -14.01 1.28 28.11
N THR A 117 -12.69 1.46 28.01
CA THR A 117 -11.72 0.89 28.94
C THR A 117 -10.71 1.94 29.41
N ARG A 118 -9.86 1.60 30.39
CA ARG A 118 -8.68 2.41 30.78
C ARG A 118 -7.39 1.92 30.13
N LYS A 119 -7.49 1.03 29.12
CA LYS A 119 -6.31 0.42 28.49
C LYS A 119 -5.87 1.24 27.28
N HIS A 120 -4.57 1.42 27.19
CA HIS A 120 -3.92 1.91 25.98
C HIS A 120 -3.53 0.75 25.08
N ILE A 121 -3.36 1.06 23.81
CA ILE A 121 -2.84 0.15 22.79
C ILE A 121 -1.76 0.86 21.99
N GLY A 122 -0.71 0.14 21.65
CA GLY A 122 0.34 0.63 20.77
C GLY A 122 -0.11 0.72 19.32
N GLY A 123 0.52 1.61 18.59
CA GLY A 123 0.35 1.83 17.16
C GLY A 123 1.47 2.73 16.64
N PHE A 124 1.34 3.15 15.40
CA PHE A 124 2.32 4.01 14.77
C PHE A 124 1.83 5.46 14.75
N ASP A 125 2.60 6.34 15.40
CA ASP A 125 2.39 7.79 15.42
C ASP A 125 2.92 8.39 14.10
N PRO A 126 2.17 9.24 13.39
CA PRO A 126 2.61 9.85 12.13
C PRO A 126 3.88 10.68 12.28
N SER A 127 4.12 11.21 13.48
CA SER A 127 5.29 12.02 13.81
C SER A 127 6.41 11.14 14.37
N THR A 128 7.63 11.41 13.97
CA THR A 128 8.79 10.77 14.59
C THR A 128 8.94 11.20 16.06
N ARG A 129 9.55 10.36 16.87
CA ARG A 129 9.73 10.57 18.32
C ARG A 129 10.35 11.92 18.71
N GLU A 130 11.16 12.51 17.85
CA GLU A 130 11.85 13.79 18.12
C GLU A 130 10.97 15.02 17.88
N THR A 131 9.87 14.87 17.10
CA THR A 131 8.96 15.98 16.77
C THR A 131 7.75 16.06 17.69
N LYS A 132 7.75 15.36 18.82
CA LYS A 132 6.65 15.36 19.79
C LYS A 132 6.42 16.74 20.40
N GLY A 133 5.61 17.53 19.69
CA GLY A 133 4.80 18.60 20.27
C GLY A 133 3.60 18.02 21.05
N PRO A 134 2.61 18.86 21.47
CA PRO A 134 1.38 18.34 22.04
C PRO A 134 0.81 17.29 21.09
N ARG A 135 0.54 16.09 21.63
CA ARG A 135 0.29 14.83 20.91
C ARG A 135 -0.51 15.06 19.61
N ALA A 136 0.14 14.86 18.48
CA ALA A 136 -0.54 14.78 17.19
C ALA A 136 -1.51 13.58 17.22
N HIS A 137 -2.63 13.69 16.53
CA HIS A 137 -3.52 12.56 16.36
C HIS A 137 -2.83 11.50 15.50
N ALA A 138 -2.79 10.25 15.95
CA ALA A 138 -2.38 9.14 15.12
C ALA A 138 -3.51 8.77 14.16
N PHE A 139 -3.14 8.42 12.92
CA PHE A 139 -4.08 8.10 11.87
C PHE A 139 -4.21 6.58 11.69
N PHE A 140 -5.44 6.10 11.58
CA PHE A 140 -5.70 4.68 11.42
C PHE A 140 -5.40 4.19 10.00
N ASP A 141 -5.52 5.03 8.98
CA ASP A 141 -5.10 4.74 7.62
C ASP A 141 -3.58 4.66 7.48
N ASP A 142 -2.80 5.58 8.09
CA ASP A 142 -1.34 5.49 8.15
C ASP A 142 -0.88 4.16 8.75
N ASN A 143 -1.54 3.69 9.81
CA ASN A 143 -1.28 2.39 10.40
C ASN A 143 -1.65 1.25 9.44
N GLY A 144 -2.73 1.38 8.69
CA GLY A 144 -3.13 0.41 7.67
C GLY A 144 -2.07 0.27 6.57
N TRP A 145 -1.63 1.38 6.01
CA TRP A 145 -0.61 1.41 4.96
C TRP A 145 0.74 0.87 5.44
N LEU A 146 1.19 1.31 6.62
CA LEU A 146 2.45 0.83 7.18
C LEU A 146 2.37 -0.65 7.56
N GLY A 147 1.23 -1.12 8.08
CA GLY A 147 0.97 -2.52 8.38
C GLY A 147 1.03 -3.40 7.15
N LEU A 148 0.46 -2.96 6.02
CA LEU A 148 0.54 -3.63 4.73
C LEU A 148 2.00 -3.72 4.25
N ALA A 149 2.76 -2.63 4.32
CA ALA A 149 4.17 -2.62 3.95
C ALA A 149 5.03 -3.54 4.84
N PHE A 150 4.76 -3.64 6.14
CA PHE A 150 5.41 -4.62 7.02
C PHE A 150 5.03 -6.07 6.66
N LEU A 151 3.78 -6.33 6.28
CA LEU A 151 3.36 -7.66 5.86
C LEU A 151 4.06 -8.09 4.55
N GLU A 152 4.23 -7.18 3.62
CA GLU A 152 5.03 -7.40 2.40
C GLU A 152 6.50 -7.67 2.76
N ALA A 153 7.09 -6.86 3.64
CA ALA A 153 8.46 -7.07 4.12
C ALA A 153 8.61 -8.48 4.76
N PHE A 154 7.62 -8.95 5.52
CA PHE A 154 7.60 -10.33 6.02
C PHE A 154 7.55 -11.35 4.89
N ARG A 155 6.71 -11.15 3.89
CA ARG A 155 6.57 -12.08 2.75
C ARG A 155 7.88 -12.20 1.96
N ILE A 156 8.61 -11.10 1.81
CA ILE A 156 9.88 -11.00 1.07
C ILE A 156 11.05 -11.57 1.87
N THR A 157 11.19 -11.16 3.13
CA THR A 157 12.38 -11.45 3.94
C THR A 157 12.23 -12.69 4.82
N ARG A 158 10.99 -13.06 5.16
CA ARG A 158 10.62 -14.12 6.12
C ARG A 158 11.07 -13.82 7.56
N VAL A 159 11.37 -12.57 7.87
CA VAL A 159 11.74 -12.12 9.22
C VAL A 159 10.49 -11.98 10.09
N PRO A 160 10.31 -12.81 11.16
CA PRO A 160 9.03 -12.93 11.87
C PRO A 160 8.53 -11.64 12.54
N ARG A 161 9.44 -10.76 12.98
CA ARG A 161 9.03 -9.49 13.63
C ARG A 161 8.21 -8.58 12.74
N TYR A 162 8.38 -8.63 11.41
CA TYR A 162 7.58 -7.81 10.50
C TYR A 162 6.13 -8.27 10.42
N LEU A 163 5.87 -9.57 10.59
CA LEU A 163 4.50 -10.05 10.76
C LEU A 163 3.89 -9.55 12.10
N THR A 164 4.69 -9.46 13.16
CA THR A 164 4.24 -8.87 14.44
C THR A 164 3.94 -7.38 14.27
N TYR A 165 4.78 -6.62 13.57
CA TYR A 165 4.53 -5.18 13.31
C TYR A 165 3.28 -4.95 12.48
N ALA A 166 3.00 -5.82 11.51
CA ALA A 166 1.75 -5.79 10.75
C ALA A 166 0.53 -6.12 11.62
N ASP A 167 0.66 -7.10 12.53
CA ASP A 167 -0.41 -7.42 13.50
C ASP A 167 -0.65 -6.24 14.47
N ASP A 168 0.41 -5.63 14.99
CA ASP A 168 0.32 -4.47 15.88
C ASP A 168 -0.49 -3.32 15.22
N ALA A 169 -0.20 -3.02 13.95
CA ALA A 169 -0.95 -2.04 13.17
C ALA A 169 -2.43 -2.44 13.03
N PHE A 170 -2.70 -3.70 12.71
CA PHE A 170 -4.06 -4.21 12.59
C PHE A 170 -4.83 -4.16 13.91
N GLN A 171 -4.20 -4.55 15.02
CA GLN A 171 -4.83 -4.50 16.34
C GLN A 171 -5.16 -3.06 16.76
N PHE A 172 -4.28 -2.11 16.46
CA PHE A 172 -4.54 -0.70 16.69
C PHE A 172 -5.80 -0.22 15.94
N ILE A 173 -5.93 -0.52 14.65
CA ILE A 173 -7.10 -0.19 13.86
C ILE A 173 -8.36 -0.88 14.40
N ALA A 174 -8.26 -2.17 14.71
CA ALA A 174 -9.40 -2.99 15.12
C ALA A 174 -9.95 -2.62 16.50
N GLN A 175 -9.08 -2.24 17.44
CA GLN A 175 -9.45 -2.03 18.84
C GLN A 175 -9.61 -0.55 19.19
N ALA A 176 -8.69 0.34 18.75
CA ALA A 176 -8.80 1.77 19.02
C ALA A 176 -9.57 2.52 17.93
N GLY A 177 -9.52 2.05 16.68
CA GLY A 177 -10.16 2.72 15.54
C GLY A 177 -11.64 2.43 15.39
N TRP A 178 -12.15 1.34 15.94
CA TRP A 178 -13.56 0.98 15.78
C TRP A 178 -14.51 1.87 16.58
N ALA A 179 -15.42 2.54 15.89
CA ALA A 179 -16.38 3.53 16.45
C ALA A 179 -17.61 2.87 17.12
N SER A 180 -17.39 2.03 18.14
CA SER A 180 -18.44 1.19 18.78
C SER A 180 -19.60 2.00 19.37
N GLY A 181 -19.37 3.23 19.82
CA GLY A 181 -20.39 4.07 20.45
C GLY A 181 -21.32 4.79 19.47
N VAL A 182 -21.03 4.76 18.15
CA VAL A 182 -21.77 5.53 17.13
C VAL A 182 -22.15 4.69 15.90
N GLY A 183 -22.42 3.41 16.10
CA GLY A 183 -22.89 2.52 15.03
C GLY A 183 -21.79 1.91 14.17
N GLY A 184 -20.54 1.93 14.61
CA GLY A 184 -19.43 1.28 13.93
C GLY A 184 -18.70 2.15 12.90
N GLY A 185 -17.87 1.50 12.08
CA GLY A 185 -16.90 2.15 11.19
C GLY A 185 -15.53 2.31 11.85
N VAL A 186 -14.55 2.72 11.07
CA VAL A 186 -13.22 3.04 11.58
C VAL A 186 -13.01 4.54 11.51
N TRP A 187 -12.61 5.13 12.63
CA TRP A 187 -12.24 6.54 12.66
C TRP A 187 -11.03 6.81 11.74
N TRP A 188 -10.93 8.02 11.25
CA TRP A 188 -9.75 8.43 10.49
C TRP A 188 -8.53 8.58 11.41
N ASP A 189 -8.75 9.15 12.61
CA ASP A 189 -7.68 9.40 13.58
C ASP A 189 -8.15 9.22 15.03
N THR A 190 -7.21 9.25 15.95
CA THR A 190 -7.47 9.17 17.41
C THR A 190 -8.23 10.39 17.96
N GLY A 191 -8.42 11.45 17.18
CA GLY A 191 -9.29 12.58 17.50
C GLY A 191 -10.75 12.36 17.13
N HIS A 192 -11.08 11.22 16.50
CA HIS A 192 -12.43 10.80 16.13
C HIS A 192 -13.17 11.81 15.22
N ARG A 193 -12.44 12.42 14.25
CA ARG A 193 -12.99 13.48 13.40
C ARG A 193 -13.99 12.98 12.36
N SER A 194 -13.70 11.89 11.66
CA SER A 194 -14.60 11.26 10.71
C SER A 194 -14.38 9.75 10.65
N ARG A 195 -15.36 9.00 10.10
CA ARG A 195 -15.23 7.56 9.83
C ARG A 195 -14.92 7.39 8.36
N SER A 196 -13.70 6.98 8.06
CA SER A 196 -13.14 7.11 6.74
C SER A 196 -12.94 5.78 6.02
N SER A 197 -13.12 5.80 4.71
CA SER A 197 -12.80 4.68 3.83
C SER A 197 -11.31 4.40 3.78
N GLU A 198 -10.47 5.42 3.92
CA GLU A 198 -9.03 5.24 3.96
C GLU A 198 -8.63 4.26 5.07
N SER A 199 -9.16 4.48 6.28
CA SER A 199 -8.86 3.64 7.45
C SER A 199 -9.48 2.25 7.35
N ILE A 200 -10.75 2.16 6.93
CA ILE A 200 -11.44 0.87 6.91
C ILE A 200 -11.02 0.01 5.70
N SER A 201 -10.65 0.62 4.57
CA SER A 201 -10.18 -0.12 3.39
C SER A 201 -8.78 -0.69 3.61
N SER A 202 -7.82 0.13 4.08
CA SER A 202 -6.47 -0.33 4.40
C SER A 202 -6.48 -1.37 5.53
N GLY A 203 -7.31 -1.16 6.57
CA GLY A 203 -7.54 -2.13 7.63
C GLY A 203 -8.17 -3.44 7.14
N SER A 204 -9.11 -3.39 6.17
CA SER A 204 -9.71 -4.57 5.56
C SER A 204 -8.71 -5.36 4.72
N ALA A 205 -7.92 -4.68 3.89
CA ALA A 205 -6.85 -5.31 3.12
C ALA A 205 -5.83 -5.99 4.03
N LEU A 206 -5.33 -5.27 5.04
CA LEU A 206 -4.38 -5.80 6.00
C LEU A 206 -4.93 -7.03 6.74
N GLY A 207 -6.17 -6.97 7.23
CA GLY A 207 -6.82 -8.08 7.91
C GLY A 207 -7.02 -9.30 7.02
N ALA A 208 -7.45 -9.11 5.75
CA ALA A 208 -7.60 -10.18 4.77
C ALA A 208 -6.26 -10.84 4.44
N MET A 209 -5.22 -10.04 4.22
CA MET A 209 -3.87 -10.53 3.91
C MET A 209 -3.20 -11.19 5.12
N LEU A 210 -3.44 -10.72 6.35
CA LEU A 210 -3.02 -11.41 7.59
C LEU A 210 -3.75 -12.75 7.74
N TYR A 211 -5.05 -12.81 7.44
CA TYR A 211 -5.78 -14.08 7.42
C TYR A 211 -5.25 -15.02 6.33
N TYR A 212 -5.02 -14.54 5.12
CA TYR A 212 -4.40 -15.31 4.04
C TYR A 212 -3.06 -15.91 4.47
N THR A 213 -2.23 -15.11 5.16
CA THR A 213 -0.87 -15.50 5.58
C THR A 213 -0.87 -16.45 6.77
N THR A 214 -1.75 -16.26 7.77
CA THR A 214 -1.67 -16.93 9.06
C THR A 214 -2.78 -17.94 9.33
N ARG A 215 -3.90 -17.84 8.60
CA ARG A 215 -5.14 -18.62 8.81
C ARG A 215 -5.80 -18.41 10.18
N ARG A 216 -5.44 -17.35 10.91
CA ARG A 216 -6.07 -17.03 12.20
C ARG A 216 -7.46 -16.42 11.99
N LYS A 217 -8.51 -17.11 12.45
CA LYS A 217 -9.92 -16.71 12.27
C LYS A 217 -10.28 -15.33 12.83
N ALA A 218 -9.53 -14.83 13.82
CA ALA A 218 -9.75 -13.50 14.39
C ALA A 218 -9.62 -12.40 13.32
N TYR A 219 -8.64 -12.50 12.41
CA TYR A 219 -8.50 -11.55 11.30
C TYR A 219 -9.71 -11.62 10.35
N LEU A 220 -10.18 -12.85 10.01
CA LEU A 220 -11.34 -13.02 9.16
C LEU A 220 -12.58 -12.33 9.75
N GLY A 221 -12.90 -12.59 11.01
CA GLY A 221 -14.09 -12.02 11.66
C GLY A 221 -14.06 -10.49 11.71
N THR A 222 -12.89 -9.91 12.03
CA THR A 222 -12.74 -8.44 12.04
C THR A 222 -12.83 -7.86 10.63
N THR A 223 -12.19 -8.47 9.64
CA THR A 223 -12.27 -8.02 8.24
C THR A 223 -13.70 -8.07 7.71
N GLN A 224 -14.43 -9.15 7.97
CA GLN A 224 -15.85 -9.27 7.58
C GLN A 224 -16.70 -8.19 8.25
N LYS A 225 -16.45 -7.88 9.52
CA LYS A 225 -17.11 -6.79 10.23
C LYS A 225 -16.84 -5.44 9.55
N PHE A 226 -15.60 -5.16 9.16
CA PHE A 226 -15.22 -3.93 8.45
C PHE A 226 -15.91 -3.82 7.08
N LEU A 227 -15.83 -4.87 6.27
CA LEU A 227 -16.47 -4.92 4.95
C LEU A 227 -17.99 -4.80 5.02
N SER A 228 -18.64 -5.47 6.00
CA SER A 228 -20.09 -5.37 6.18
C SER A 228 -20.50 -3.94 6.52
N TRP A 229 -19.76 -3.26 7.40
CA TRP A 229 -20.06 -1.88 7.73
C TRP A 229 -19.81 -0.94 6.53
N ALA A 230 -18.72 -1.11 5.80
CA ALA A 230 -18.41 -0.30 4.62
C ALA A 230 -19.50 -0.46 3.53
N ASN A 231 -19.97 -1.68 3.30
CA ASN A 231 -21.08 -1.95 2.36
C ASN A 231 -22.38 -1.26 2.76
N ALA A 232 -22.66 -1.16 4.06
CA ALA A 232 -23.89 -0.55 4.55
C ALA A 232 -23.86 0.98 4.58
N HIS A 233 -22.68 1.60 4.72
CA HIS A 233 -22.56 3.02 5.03
C HIS A 233 -21.74 3.85 4.05
N LEU A 234 -20.86 3.21 3.25
CA LEU A 234 -19.94 3.90 2.33
C LEU A 234 -20.20 3.54 0.86
N TRP A 235 -21.01 2.51 0.60
CA TRP A 235 -21.27 2.05 -0.76
C TRP A 235 -22.18 3.01 -1.53
N ASP A 236 -21.65 3.61 -2.60
CA ASP A 236 -22.44 4.33 -3.59
C ASP A 236 -22.89 3.36 -4.68
N ALA A 237 -24.17 2.98 -4.64
CA ALA A 237 -24.76 2.04 -5.59
C ALA A 237 -24.85 2.62 -7.02
N THR A 238 -24.85 3.93 -7.17
CA THR A 238 -24.92 4.61 -8.48
C THR A 238 -23.64 4.41 -9.27
N ASN A 239 -22.50 4.56 -8.60
CA ASN A 239 -21.19 4.43 -9.23
C ASN A 239 -20.55 3.05 -9.01
N GLY A 240 -21.10 2.23 -8.12
CA GLY A 240 -20.53 0.94 -7.75
C GLY A 240 -19.18 1.04 -7.05
N LEU A 241 -19.00 2.07 -6.22
CA LEU A 241 -17.76 2.43 -5.54
C LEU A 241 -17.99 2.81 -4.07
N TYR A 242 -16.94 2.85 -3.28
CA TYR A 242 -17.01 3.37 -1.91
C TYR A 242 -16.70 4.87 -1.87
N MET A 243 -17.55 5.62 -1.19
CA MET A 243 -17.30 7.04 -0.88
C MET A 243 -16.11 7.16 0.08
N ARG A 244 -15.45 8.31 0.07
CA ARG A 244 -14.28 8.58 0.91
C ARG A 244 -14.57 8.50 2.40
N ASP A 245 -15.69 9.07 2.84
CA ASP A 245 -16.16 8.98 4.21
C ASP A 245 -17.70 9.12 4.27
N VAL A 246 -18.27 8.94 5.46
CA VAL A 246 -19.75 8.99 5.65
C VAL A 246 -20.36 10.36 5.35
N ASP A 247 -19.57 11.41 5.38
CA ASP A 247 -20.00 12.80 5.22
C ASP A 247 -19.55 13.40 3.88
N SER A 248 -18.80 12.62 3.04
CA SER A 248 -18.25 13.09 1.78
C SER A 248 -18.47 12.08 0.65
N PRO A 249 -19.21 12.44 -0.41
CA PRO A 249 -19.46 11.57 -1.56
C PRO A 249 -18.28 11.51 -2.53
N ILE A 250 -17.09 12.01 -2.16
CA ILE A 250 -15.91 12.00 -3.01
C ILE A 250 -15.47 10.56 -3.27
N LEU A 251 -15.21 10.24 -4.54
CA LEU A 251 -14.69 8.95 -4.98
C LEU A 251 -13.20 9.08 -5.29
N MET A 252 -12.39 8.15 -4.77
CA MET A 252 -10.94 8.16 -4.98
C MET A 252 -10.44 6.73 -5.24
N GLY A 253 -9.54 6.57 -6.22
CA GLY A 253 -9.03 5.25 -6.62
C GLY A 253 -8.33 4.51 -5.49
N TYR A 254 -7.46 5.19 -4.74
CA TYR A 254 -6.68 4.57 -3.65
C TYR A 254 -7.53 4.05 -2.47
N VAL A 255 -8.78 4.45 -2.39
CA VAL A 255 -9.76 3.88 -1.44
C VAL A 255 -10.31 2.55 -1.95
N GLN A 256 -10.47 2.41 -3.28
CA GLN A 256 -11.12 1.24 -3.89
C GLN A 256 -10.21 0.02 -3.92
N SER A 257 -8.95 0.20 -4.30
CA SER A 257 -8.03 -0.94 -4.52
C SER A 257 -7.76 -1.77 -3.26
N PRO A 258 -7.65 -1.22 -2.02
CA PRO A 258 -7.54 -2.05 -0.83
C PRO A 258 -8.80 -2.88 -0.54
N PHE A 259 -10.00 -2.35 -0.84
CA PHE A 259 -11.21 -3.17 -0.77
C PHE A 259 -11.18 -4.33 -1.78
N MET A 260 -10.71 -4.08 -3.01
CA MET A 260 -10.52 -5.14 -4.01
C MET A 260 -9.58 -6.22 -3.50
N VAL A 261 -8.42 -5.83 -2.93
CA VAL A 261 -7.45 -6.76 -2.32
C VAL A 261 -8.10 -7.56 -1.19
N ALA A 262 -8.89 -6.92 -0.33
CA ALA A 262 -9.59 -7.61 0.75
C ALA A 262 -10.55 -8.67 0.20
N TYR A 263 -11.39 -8.33 -0.78
CA TYR A 263 -12.32 -9.26 -1.40
C TYR A 263 -11.60 -10.39 -2.14
N ALA A 264 -10.60 -10.09 -2.97
CA ALA A 264 -9.84 -11.10 -3.72
C ALA A 264 -9.11 -12.06 -2.76
N SER A 265 -8.41 -11.54 -1.74
CA SER A 265 -7.72 -12.37 -0.75
C SER A 265 -8.67 -13.27 0.04
N LEU A 266 -9.84 -12.76 0.42
CA LEU A 266 -10.87 -13.55 1.11
C LEU A 266 -11.51 -14.57 0.17
N CYS A 267 -11.77 -14.25 -1.09
CA CYS A 267 -12.26 -15.20 -2.09
C CYS A 267 -11.35 -16.44 -2.16
N HIS A 268 -10.06 -16.20 -2.43
CA HIS A 268 -9.08 -17.29 -2.55
C HIS A 268 -8.91 -18.10 -1.26
N THR A 269 -9.03 -17.41 -0.10
CA THR A 269 -8.80 -18.05 1.18
C THR A 269 -10.00 -18.86 1.67
N THR A 270 -11.21 -18.37 1.43
CA THR A 270 -12.47 -18.99 1.89
C THR A 270 -13.16 -19.82 0.81
N LYS A 271 -12.66 -19.77 -0.45
CA LYS A 271 -13.28 -20.42 -1.62
C LYS A 271 -14.71 -19.92 -1.88
N ASN A 272 -14.92 -18.62 -1.70
CA ASN A 272 -16.20 -17.96 -1.92
C ASN A 272 -16.14 -17.08 -3.18
N ASP A 273 -16.60 -17.60 -4.30
CA ASP A 273 -16.50 -16.94 -5.60
C ASP A 273 -17.27 -15.60 -5.65
N THR A 274 -18.32 -15.42 -4.85
CA THR A 274 -19.04 -14.13 -4.80
C THR A 274 -18.15 -12.97 -4.32
N LEU A 275 -17.09 -13.26 -3.58
CA LEU A 275 -16.10 -12.25 -3.19
C LEU A 275 -15.14 -11.91 -4.33
N CYS A 276 -14.83 -12.88 -5.20
CA CYS A 276 -14.09 -12.61 -6.45
C CYS A 276 -14.90 -11.70 -7.37
N ASP A 277 -16.19 -12.03 -7.58
CA ASP A 277 -17.11 -11.23 -8.39
C ASP A 277 -17.19 -9.79 -7.86
N LYS A 278 -17.21 -9.63 -6.53
CA LYS A 278 -17.24 -8.30 -5.91
C LYS A 278 -15.94 -7.52 -6.12
N ALA A 279 -14.79 -8.18 -6.07
CA ALA A 279 -13.50 -7.57 -6.37
C ALA A 279 -13.45 -7.10 -7.84
N GLU A 280 -13.87 -7.95 -8.77
CA GLU A 280 -13.92 -7.62 -10.20
C GLU A 280 -14.92 -6.51 -10.50
N GLN A 281 -16.12 -6.55 -9.93
CA GLN A 281 -17.13 -5.49 -10.06
C GLN A 281 -16.55 -4.13 -9.64
N LEU A 282 -15.93 -4.10 -8.45
CA LEU A 282 -15.32 -2.89 -7.91
C LEU A 282 -14.20 -2.37 -8.82
N GLY A 283 -13.36 -3.26 -9.34
CA GLY A 283 -12.33 -2.91 -10.30
C GLY A 283 -12.87 -2.33 -11.60
N ASN A 284 -13.92 -2.94 -12.15
CA ASN A 284 -14.57 -2.48 -13.36
C ASN A 284 -15.21 -1.08 -13.17
N SER A 285 -15.92 -0.86 -12.06
CA SER A 285 -16.47 0.43 -11.69
C SER A 285 -15.38 1.48 -11.48
N SER A 286 -14.27 1.10 -10.86
CA SER A 286 -13.11 1.95 -10.62
C SER A 286 -12.45 2.41 -11.93
N LEU A 287 -12.25 1.51 -12.90
CA LEU A 287 -11.73 1.86 -14.22
C LEU A 287 -12.69 2.79 -14.99
N ALA A 288 -13.99 2.57 -14.88
CA ALA A 288 -14.99 3.43 -15.53
C ALA A 288 -14.97 4.84 -14.94
N GLN A 289 -14.81 4.97 -13.61
CA GLN A 289 -14.84 6.24 -12.91
C GLN A 289 -13.55 7.06 -13.07
N PHE A 290 -12.37 6.41 -12.91
CA PHE A 290 -11.11 7.15 -12.82
C PHE A 290 -10.35 7.25 -14.14
N SER A 291 -10.82 6.58 -15.19
CA SER A 291 -10.18 6.51 -16.52
C SER A 291 -8.76 5.90 -16.50
N ALA A 292 -8.16 5.76 -17.69
CA ALA A 292 -6.81 5.27 -17.83
C ALA A 292 -5.72 6.29 -17.43
N SER A 293 -6.11 7.55 -17.24
CA SER A 293 -5.18 8.66 -16.95
C SER A 293 -5.44 9.25 -15.57
N LEU A 294 -4.73 8.76 -14.58
CA LEU A 294 -4.88 9.17 -13.18
C LEU A 294 -4.31 10.57 -12.94
N HIS A 295 -4.97 11.34 -12.06
CA HIS A 295 -4.63 12.75 -11.80
C HIS A 295 -4.93 13.24 -10.37
N HIS A 296 -5.20 12.34 -9.43
CA HIS A 296 -5.38 12.72 -8.03
C HIS A 296 -4.07 13.11 -7.33
N GLY A 297 -2.96 12.74 -7.93
CA GLY A 297 -1.60 13.00 -7.48
C GLY A 297 -0.85 11.72 -7.15
N PRO A 298 0.47 11.69 -7.42
CA PRO A 298 1.27 10.47 -7.37
C PRO A 298 1.12 9.66 -6.09
N GLN A 299 1.00 10.29 -4.93
CA GLN A 299 0.88 9.61 -3.64
C GLN A 299 -0.42 8.81 -3.47
N TYR A 300 -1.50 9.20 -4.15
CA TYR A 300 -2.77 8.47 -4.15
C TYR A 300 -2.83 7.49 -5.31
N ASP A 301 -2.41 7.95 -6.48
CA ASP A 301 -2.47 7.18 -7.72
C ASP A 301 -1.51 5.98 -7.67
N ALA A 302 -0.35 6.11 -7.03
CA ALA A 302 0.59 5.01 -6.84
C ALA A 302 0.06 3.91 -5.91
N GLU A 303 -0.59 4.28 -4.81
CA GLU A 303 -1.25 3.30 -3.93
C GLU A 303 -2.37 2.56 -4.66
N TYR A 304 -3.18 3.29 -5.46
CA TYR A 304 -4.19 2.66 -6.30
C TYR A 304 -3.59 1.63 -7.26
N LEU A 305 -2.54 2.01 -7.97
CA LEU A 305 -1.89 1.14 -8.96
C LEU A 305 -1.18 -0.07 -8.33
N HIS A 306 -0.52 0.13 -7.19
CA HIS A 306 0.13 -0.95 -6.45
C HIS A 306 -0.87 -2.07 -6.10
N TRP A 307 -1.98 -1.71 -5.47
CA TRP A 307 -2.97 -2.71 -5.06
C TRP A 307 -3.77 -3.27 -6.23
N MET A 308 -3.89 -2.56 -7.35
CA MET A 308 -4.40 -3.13 -8.61
C MET A 308 -3.45 -4.21 -9.16
N LEU A 309 -2.13 -4.02 -9.02
CA LEU A 309 -1.14 -5.04 -9.39
C LEU A 309 -1.17 -6.25 -8.44
N ASP A 310 -1.47 -6.06 -7.15
CA ASP A 310 -1.67 -7.20 -6.23
C ASP A 310 -2.92 -8.02 -6.60
N VAL A 311 -4.02 -7.36 -6.98
CA VAL A 311 -5.22 -8.05 -7.49
C VAL A 311 -4.90 -8.78 -8.82
N TYR A 312 -4.15 -8.12 -9.72
CA TYR A 312 -3.68 -8.75 -10.97
C TYR A 312 -2.88 -10.04 -10.71
N ALA A 313 -2.04 -10.06 -9.70
CA ALA A 313 -1.29 -11.25 -9.33
C ALA A 313 -2.20 -12.42 -8.88
N GLN A 314 -3.44 -12.14 -8.50
CA GLN A 314 -4.41 -13.14 -8.04
C GLN A 314 -5.37 -13.60 -9.15
N ASP A 315 -5.87 -12.70 -10.01
CA ASP A 315 -6.90 -12.95 -11.01
C ASP A 315 -6.38 -12.98 -12.46
N HIS A 316 -5.17 -12.49 -12.69
CA HIS A 316 -4.51 -12.37 -14.00
C HIS A 316 -5.27 -11.50 -15.02
N ASN A 317 -6.17 -10.63 -14.58
CA ASN A 317 -6.89 -9.71 -15.45
C ASN A 317 -5.94 -8.60 -15.98
N PRO A 318 -5.58 -8.61 -17.28
CA PRO A 318 -4.56 -7.71 -17.83
C PRO A 318 -4.93 -6.23 -17.75
N ARG A 319 -6.20 -5.90 -17.49
CA ARG A 319 -6.66 -4.52 -17.38
C ARG A 319 -6.00 -3.79 -16.21
N TRP A 320 -5.76 -4.51 -15.10
CA TRP A 320 -5.11 -3.95 -13.92
C TRP A 320 -3.63 -3.65 -14.18
N TYR A 321 -2.93 -4.58 -14.81
CA TYR A 321 -1.54 -4.38 -15.23
C TYR A 321 -1.41 -3.23 -16.22
N ASN A 322 -2.27 -3.19 -17.24
CA ASN A 322 -2.23 -2.15 -18.29
C ASN A 322 -2.52 -0.76 -17.73
N LEU A 323 -3.37 -0.63 -16.71
CA LEU A 323 -3.60 0.64 -16.02
C LEU A 323 -2.30 1.15 -15.38
N ALA A 324 -1.59 0.29 -14.65
CA ALA A 324 -0.31 0.66 -14.02
C ALA A 324 0.76 0.99 -15.07
N LEU A 325 0.88 0.17 -16.12
CA LEU A 325 1.82 0.37 -17.21
C LEU A 325 1.62 1.72 -17.91
N ASN A 326 0.37 2.05 -18.27
CA ASN A 326 0.06 3.31 -18.95
C ASN A 326 0.43 4.53 -18.11
N ASN A 327 0.15 4.50 -16.80
CA ASN A 327 0.48 5.63 -15.91
C ASN A 327 1.98 5.73 -15.64
N ALA A 328 2.69 4.60 -15.54
CA ALA A 328 4.15 4.59 -15.45
C ALA A 328 4.82 5.19 -16.69
N GLN A 329 4.33 4.85 -17.89
CA GLN A 329 4.81 5.42 -19.15
C GLN A 329 4.55 6.92 -19.23
N ARG A 330 3.38 7.40 -18.78
CA ARG A 330 3.08 8.84 -18.69
C ARG A 330 4.01 9.56 -17.73
N ALA A 331 4.26 8.99 -16.55
CA ALA A 331 5.19 9.56 -15.59
C ALA A 331 6.60 9.70 -16.18
N LEU A 332 7.09 8.68 -16.88
CA LEU A 332 8.39 8.72 -17.56
C LEU A 332 8.45 9.77 -18.66
N ALA A 333 7.39 9.88 -19.47
CA ALA A 333 7.36 10.79 -20.61
C ALA A 333 7.20 12.27 -20.21
N HIS A 334 6.52 12.54 -19.08
CA HIS A 334 6.03 13.89 -18.82
C HIS A 334 6.31 14.43 -17.41
N ALA A 335 6.74 13.61 -16.47
CA ALA A 335 6.78 14.00 -15.05
C ALA A 335 8.18 13.97 -14.42
N GLN A 336 9.22 13.96 -15.20
CA GLN A 336 10.60 14.02 -14.71
C GLN A 336 11.19 15.42 -14.84
N ASN A 337 11.82 15.94 -13.79
CA ASN A 337 12.57 17.17 -13.86
C ASN A 337 14.02 16.92 -14.37
N ARG A 338 14.81 18.00 -14.54
CA ARG A 338 16.18 17.89 -15.04
C ARG A 338 17.15 17.15 -14.11
N GLN A 339 16.81 16.98 -12.82
CA GLN A 339 17.56 16.19 -11.87
C GLN A 339 17.15 14.71 -11.85
N GLY A 340 16.19 14.30 -12.68
CA GLY A 340 15.65 12.95 -12.71
C GLY A 340 14.68 12.64 -11.57
N LEU A 341 14.15 13.67 -10.89
CA LEU A 341 13.15 13.54 -9.82
C LEU A 341 11.74 13.72 -10.39
N PHE A 342 10.75 13.09 -9.76
CA PHE A 342 9.39 13.08 -10.29
C PHE A 342 8.55 14.25 -9.79
N LEU A 343 7.72 14.79 -10.68
CA LEU A 343 6.85 15.95 -10.47
C LEU A 343 5.49 15.51 -9.89
N LYS A 344 4.76 16.49 -9.34
CA LYS A 344 3.46 16.29 -8.68
C LYS A 344 2.33 15.82 -9.60
N ALA A 345 2.54 15.81 -10.92
CA ALA A 345 1.53 15.36 -11.88
C ALA A 345 2.19 14.56 -13.00
N TRP A 346 1.56 13.46 -13.41
CA TRP A 346 2.06 12.58 -14.48
C TRP A 346 1.62 12.98 -15.88
N ASP A 347 0.83 14.05 -16.00
CA ASP A 347 0.20 14.51 -17.26
C ASP A 347 0.98 15.58 -18.03
N GLY A 348 2.14 15.98 -17.53
CA GLY A 348 2.94 17.04 -18.12
C GLY A 348 2.44 18.46 -17.81
N SER A 349 1.46 18.61 -16.92
CA SER A 349 0.95 19.93 -16.48
C SER A 349 1.99 20.73 -15.66
N ARG A 350 3.12 20.11 -15.30
CA ARG A 350 4.25 20.76 -14.62
C ARG A 350 5.43 20.87 -15.56
N ALA A 351 6.05 22.04 -15.58
CA ALA A 351 7.25 22.28 -16.37
C ALA A 351 8.42 21.37 -15.92
N PRO A 352 9.29 20.90 -16.82
CA PRO A 352 10.41 20.02 -16.49
C PRO A 352 11.46 20.63 -15.56
N ASP A 353 11.46 21.96 -15.38
CA ASP A 353 12.30 22.68 -14.44
C ASP A 353 11.58 23.03 -13.12
N ALA A 354 10.30 22.63 -12.99
CA ALA A 354 9.59 22.81 -11.74
C ALA A 354 10.30 22.02 -10.61
N PRO A 355 10.51 22.63 -9.44
CA PRO A 355 11.13 21.95 -8.34
C PRO A 355 10.21 20.84 -7.80
N THR A 356 10.80 19.69 -7.46
CA THR A 356 10.18 18.74 -6.54
C THR A 356 10.89 18.85 -5.21
N ASP A 357 10.16 19.05 -4.15
CA ASP A 357 10.67 19.17 -2.79
C ASP A 357 10.15 18.08 -1.85
N SER A 358 9.20 17.29 -2.33
CA SER A 358 8.47 16.30 -1.51
C SER A 358 8.93 14.87 -1.81
N LEU A 359 9.52 14.22 -0.82
CA LEU A 359 9.88 12.81 -0.85
C LEU A 359 8.68 11.93 -1.23
N LYS A 360 7.50 12.22 -0.69
CA LYS A 360 6.26 11.47 -0.94
C LYS A 360 5.92 11.35 -2.43
N ILE A 361 6.08 12.43 -3.17
CA ILE A 361 5.75 12.47 -4.61
C ILE A 361 6.72 11.63 -5.42
N ASP A 362 8.01 11.78 -5.13
CA ASP A 362 9.06 11.06 -5.84
C ASP A 362 8.98 9.56 -5.53
N ALA A 363 8.94 9.21 -4.25
CA ALA A 363 8.86 7.83 -3.79
C ALA A 363 7.61 7.09 -4.30
N ALA A 364 6.46 7.77 -4.37
CA ALA A 364 5.24 7.21 -4.92
C ALA A 364 5.39 6.82 -6.40
N THR A 365 5.97 7.69 -7.22
CA THR A 365 6.22 7.34 -8.63
C THR A 365 7.22 6.19 -8.77
N VAL A 366 8.30 6.20 -7.96
CA VAL A 366 9.29 5.13 -7.93
C VAL A 366 8.68 3.78 -7.52
N SER A 367 7.71 3.78 -6.60
CA SER A 367 7.01 2.55 -6.17
C SER A 367 6.23 1.90 -7.31
N VAL A 368 5.62 2.68 -8.21
CA VAL A 368 4.91 2.13 -9.40
C VAL A 368 5.88 1.36 -10.29
N PHE A 369 7.08 1.88 -10.52
CA PHE A 369 8.10 1.14 -11.30
C PHE A 369 8.55 -0.13 -10.59
N ALA A 370 8.74 -0.08 -9.28
CA ALA A 370 9.14 -1.23 -8.50
C ALA A 370 8.10 -2.37 -8.56
N TRP A 371 6.83 -2.05 -8.46
CA TRP A 371 5.76 -3.06 -8.54
C TRP A 371 5.49 -3.55 -9.96
N LEU A 372 5.68 -2.72 -11.00
CA LEU A 372 5.68 -3.20 -12.39
C LEU A 372 6.85 -4.15 -12.67
N ALA A 373 8.02 -3.90 -12.09
CA ALA A 373 9.15 -4.83 -12.17
C ALA A 373 8.83 -6.17 -11.48
N ALA A 374 8.09 -6.14 -10.38
CA ALA A 374 7.70 -7.35 -9.64
C ALA A 374 6.54 -8.13 -10.29
N ALA A 375 5.70 -7.46 -11.09
CA ALA A 375 4.55 -8.07 -11.75
C ALA A 375 4.95 -8.78 -13.05
N THR A 376 4.43 -9.99 -13.27
CA THR A 376 4.62 -10.69 -14.55
C THR A 376 3.75 -10.03 -15.63
N PRO A 377 4.31 -9.55 -16.73
CA PRO A 377 3.50 -8.96 -17.81
C PRO A 377 2.47 -9.94 -18.35
N PRO A 378 1.28 -9.47 -18.77
CA PRO A 378 0.31 -10.31 -19.46
C PRO A 378 0.94 -10.95 -20.71
N ALA A 379 0.53 -12.17 -21.03
CA ALA A 379 0.92 -12.80 -22.29
C ALA A 379 0.52 -11.90 -23.47
N ALA A 380 1.42 -11.74 -24.47
CA ALA A 380 1.07 -11.02 -25.68
C ALA A 380 -0.16 -11.70 -26.31
N ALA A 381 -1.15 -10.90 -26.71
CA ALA A 381 -2.26 -11.44 -27.48
C ALA A 381 -1.70 -12.18 -28.70
N PRO A 382 -2.20 -13.39 -29.04
CA PRO A 382 -1.73 -14.07 -30.24
C PRO A 382 -1.90 -13.12 -31.43
N SER A 383 -0.79 -12.85 -32.11
CA SER A 383 -0.80 -12.05 -33.34
C SER A 383 -1.78 -12.73 -34.29
N GLY A 384 -2.94 -12.12 -34.51
CA GLY A 384 -3.96 -12.66 -35.40
C GLY A 384 -3.30 -12.97 -36.74
N THR A 385 -3.37 -14.22 -37.16
CA THR A 385 -3.00 -14.65 -38.50
C THR A 385 -3.76 -13.75 -39.47
N PRO A 386 -3.11 -13.05 -40.41
CA PRO A 386 -3.84 -12.29 -41.43
C PRO A 386 -4.76 -13.29 -42.12
N GLY A 387 -6.05 -13.03 -42.06
CA GLY A 387 -7.06 -13.85 -42.72
C GLY A 387 -6.67 -14.11 -44.15
N GLY A 388 -6.58 -15.40 -44.49
CA GLY A 388 -6.34 -15.84 -45.86
C GLY A 388 -7.28 -15.15 -46.79
N GLY A 389 -6.71 -14.38 -47.75
CA GLY A 389 -7.46 -13.77 -48.82
C GLY A 389 -8.25 -14.85 -49.57
N VAL A 390 -9.54 -14.70 -49.60
CA VAL A 390 -10.41 -15.39 -50.53
C VAL A 390 -10.16 -14.63 -51.88
N SER A 391 -9.44 -15.29 -52.78
CA SER A 391 -9.37 -14.87 -54.17
C SER A 391 -10.68 -15.26 -54.88
N PRO A 392 -11.10 -14.46 -55.88
CA PRO A 392 -12.41 -14.56 -56.53
C PRO A 392 -12.69 -15.81 -57.33
#